data_a742ba9a40d801215c5bf4bbea1ff2fc
#
_entry.id   a742ba9a40d801215c5bf4bbea1ff2fc
#
_cell.length_a   1.000
_cell.length_b   1.000
_cell.length_c   1.000
_cell.angle_alpha   90.00
_cell.angle_beta   90.00
_cell.angle_gamma   90.00
#
_symmetry.space_group_name_H-M   'P 1'
#
loop_
_entity.id
_entity.type
_entity.pdbx_description
1 polymer ?
#
loop_
_entity_poly.entity_id
_entity_poly.type
_entity_poly.pdbx_seq_one_letter_code
_entity_poly.pdbx_strand_id
1 'polypeptide(L)'
;MGDLLPIQRQILDAMPATLADIADRVDRSKSGVEYHVHERLRPMGYRFDVDEGYVWSVRDTPPETDTDTDTDEDSDEPRLPDLEDTPVGDATPNHTDLTDRERVVVDELETGATLADLTDRLDDRASIVTQHLRDLRADGWRVYVDETAGHIAIESDEPLRSSEHKGTRTRKANKWWELRHNRLVRQYRRVDTPDTTLAATDGREDWCLHMTDLHAGDVERNDEGEVVYSTDMIPDVVDYITEQGASLAAKHGSEYDTAHLLWGGDFVTNEGIYEGQFEDLDAWLDEQHETLIDPLIRQIKTFAESDRFETVQVVCQVGNHGQHRASGTSRQANADLILYKTIRNTIAHLQSHAGVLDNVAFRIGSAKPYRNFQLRGGRLRGHLRHGQHRRPQAETAARSNEWTKTLVDHEFDIALMGHYHISGRIPWDGPPIVVSPSPKPAGEFVERIGGRLASGPQGVATAFGVSDAGLTGVFPVDSRKFERPTTDT
;
A
#
# COMPACT_ATOMS: atom_id res chain seq x y z
N MET A 1 -25.87 -20.41 -7.98
CA MET A 1 -26.77 -19.27 -7.75
C MET A 1 -26.47 -18.70 -6.37
N GLY A 2 -26.00 -17.46 -6.26
CA GLY A 2 -25.84 -16.80 -4.97
C GLY A 2 -27.22 -16.51 -4.36
N ASP A 3 -27.38 -16.72 -3.06
CA ASP A 3 -28.61 -16.39 -2.38
C ASP A 3 -28.89 -14.88 -2.47
N LEU A 4 -30.10 -14.53 -2.90
CA LEU A 4 -30.57 -13.15 -2.94
C LEU A 4 -30.57 -12.54 -1.53
N LEU A 5 -30.02 -11.34 -1.42
CA LEU A 5 -30.13 -10.56 -0.20
C LEU A 5 -31.61 -10.22 0.11
N PRO A 6 -32.01 -10.07 1.37
CA PRO A 6 -33.39 -9.74 1.74
C PRO A 6 -33.95 -8.54 0.98
N ILE A 7 -33.18 -7.48 0.79
CA ILE A 7 -33.57 -6.28 0.05
C ILE A 7 -33.80 -6.56 -1.44
N GLN A 8 -33.03 -7.46 -2.05
CA GLN A 8 -33.19 -7.83 -3.45
C GLN A 8 -34.50 -8.61 -3.68
N ARG A 9 -34.89 -9.49 -2.74
CA ARG A 9 -36.20 -10.17 -2.74
C ARG A 9 -37.33 -9.16 -2.63
N GLN A 10 -37.23 -8.21 -1.68
CA GLN A 10 -38.27 -7.18 -1.51
C GLN A 10 -38.44 -6.33 -2.77
N ILE A 11 -37.37 -6.00 -3.48
CA ILE A 11 -37.41 -5.24 -4.74
C ILE A 11 -38.11 -6.07 -5.81
N LEU A 12 -37.80 -7.35 -5.96
CA LEU A 12 -38.47 -8.26 -6.91
C LEU A 12 -39.93 -8.47 -6.58
N ASP A 13 -40.29 -8.63 -5.30
CA ASP A 13 -41.67 -8.82 -4.85
C ASP A 13 -42.53 -7.55 -4.99
N ALA A 14 -41.87 -6.37 -5.04
CA ALA A 14 -42.54 -5.09 -5.23
C ALA A 14 -42.88 -4.79 -6.71
N MET A 15 -42.36 -5.57 -7.65
CA MET A 15 -42.62 -5.44 -9.09
C MET A 15 -43.91 -6.18 -9.54
N PRO A 16 -44.63 -5.68 -10.56
CA PRO A 16 -44.37 -4.49 -11.36
C PRO A 16 -44.80 -3.19 -10.66
N ALA A 17 -43.97 -2.18 -10.68
CA ALA A 17 -44.28 -0.85 -10.15
C ALA A 17 -43.28 0.19 -10.68
N THR A 18 -43.55 1.47 -10.45
CA THR A 18 -42.54 2.49 -10.76
C THR A 18 -41.37 2.40 -9.81
N LEU A 19 -40.20 2.87 -10.24
CA LEU A 19 -39.02 2.92 -9.36
C LEU A 19 -39.26 3.73 -8.06
N ALA A 20 -40.15 4.72 -8.13
CA ALA A 20 -40.53 5.51 -6.95
C ALA A 20 -41.40 4.66 -6.00
N ASP A 21 -42.42 3.95 -6.52
CA ASP A 21 -43.28 3.09 -5.71
C ASP A 21 -42.54 1.89 -5.10
N ILE A 22 -41.55 1.34 -5.84
CA ILE A 22 -40.68 0.29 -5.31
C ILE A 22 -39.84 0.85 -4.17
N ALA A 23 -39.24 2.04 -4.37
CA ALA A 23 -38.41 2.71 -3.36
C ALA A 23 -39.19 2.96 -2.06
N ASP A 24 -40.42 3.44 -2.16
CA ASP A 24 -41.29 3.65 -0.99
C ASP A 24 -41.66 2.32 -0.30
N ARG A 25 -41.95 1.25 -1.07
CA ARG A 25 -42.32 -0.06 -0.50
C ARG A 25 -41.17 -0.75 0.24
N VAL A 26 -39.93 -0.52 -0.22
CA VAL A 26 -38.75 -1.16 0.37
C VAL A 26 -37.97 -0.24 1.31
N ASP A 27 -38.50 0.95 1.60
CA ASP A 27 -37.88 1.97 2.46
C ASP A 27 -36.44 2.30 2.02
N ARG A 28 -36.28 2.63 0.74
CA ARG A 28 -34.99 2.98 0.13
C ARG A 28 -35.14 4.19 -0.79
N SER A 29 -34.02 4.84 -1.12
CA SER A 29 -34.03 5.87 -2.15
C SER A 29 -34.20 5.27 -3.55
N LYS A 30 -34.78 6.03 -4.48
CA LYS A 30 -34.94 5.62 -5.89
C LYS A 30 -33.59 5.16 -6.49
N SER A 31 -32.51 5.92 -6.24
CA SER A 31 -31.16 5.56 -6.70
C SER A 31 -30.63 4.27 -6.05
N GLY A 32 -31.03 3.97 -4.80
CA GLY A 32 -30.71 2.71 -4.14
C GLY A 32 -31.40 1.50 -4.78
N VAL A 33 -32.66 1.66 -5.21
CA VAL A 33 -33.41 0.63 -5.96
C VAL A 33 -32.79 0.45 -7.35
N GLU A 34 -32.51 1.53 -8.09
CA GLU A 34 -31.82 1.50 -9.38
C GLU A 34 -30.50 0.74 -9.30
N TYR A 35 -29.70 1.02 -8.28
CA TYR A 35 -28.45 0.30 -8.03
C TYR A 35 -28.66 -1.21 -7.90
N HIS A 36 -29.62 -1.64 -7.08
CA HIS A 36 -29.90 -3.07 -6.91
C HIS A 36 -30.42 -3.71 -8.19
N VAL A 37 -31.25 -3.02 -8.96
CA VAL A 37 -31.79 -3.53 -10.23
C VAL A 37 -30.69 -3.68 -11.27
N HIS A 38 -29.91 -2.63 -11.51
CA HIS A 38 -28.95 -2.59 -12.61
C HIS A 38 -27.59 -3.24 -12.26
N GLU A 39 -27.08 -3.01 -11.05
CA GLU A 39 -25.72 -3.41 -10.70
C GLU A 39 -25.66 -4.74 -9.92
N ARG A 40 -26.79 -5.25 -9.45
CA ARG A 40 -26.82 -6.47 -8.64
C ARG A 40 -27.69 -7.57 -9.22
N LEU A 41 -28.92 -7.26 -9.57
CA LEU A 41 -29.86 -8.28 -10.05
C LEU A 41 -29.65 -8.62 -11.52
N ARG A 42 -29.36 -7.65 -12.40
CA ARG A 42 -29.05 -7.94 -13.81
C ARG A 42 -27.83 -8.85 -13.99
N PRO A 43 -26.70 -8.63 -13.30
CA PRO A 43 -25.56 -9.56 -13.37
C PRO A 43 -25.86 -10.97 -12.83
N MET A 44 -26.91 -11.12 -12.02
CA MET A 44 -27.38 -12.43 -11.53
C MET A 44 -28.32 -13.13 -12.51
N GLY A 45 -28.55 -12.55 -13.72
CA GLY A 45 -29.39 -13.12 -14.76
C GLY A 45 -30.86 -12.69 -14.74
N TYR A 46 -31.24 -11.73 -13.85
CA TYR A 46 -32.59 -11.19 -13.86
C TYR A 46 -32.75 -10.18 -15.01
N ARG A 47 -33.79 -10.34 -15.81
CA ARG A 47 -34.13 -9.41 -16.87
C ARG A 47 -35.22 -8.45 -16.39
N PHE A 48 -35.06 -7.19 -16.68
CA PHE A 48 -35.99 -6.12 -16.34
C PHE A 48 -36.38 -5.36 -17.60
N ASP A 49 -37.66 -5.25 -17.82
CA ASP A 49 -38.22 -4.40 -18.86
C ASP A 49 -38.79 -3.14 -18.24
N VAL A 50 -38.66 -1.99 -18.93
CA VAL A 50 -39.13 -0.70 -18.45
C VAL A 50 -40.08 -0.14 -19.51
N ASP A 51 -41.36 -0.12 -19.21
CA ASP A 51 -42.37 0.49 -20.08
C ASP A 51 -43.12 1.58 -19.30
N GLU A 52 -43.29 2.75 -19.89
CA GLU A 52 -43.97 3.93 -19.31
C GLU A 52 -43.55 4.28 -17.85
N GLY A 53 -42.31 4.01 -17.49
CA GLY A 53 -41.77 4.25 -16.13
C GLY A 53 -42.02 3.15 -15.11
N TYR A 54 -42.66 2.05 -15.51
CA TYR A 54 -42.81 0.84 -14.71
C TYR A 54 -41.63 -0.10 -14.96
N VAL A 55 -41.19 -0.80 -13.90
CA VAL A 55 -40.20 -1.84 -13.96
C VAL A 55 -40.85 -3.20 -13.76
N TRP A 56 -40.59 -4.11 -14.68
CA TRP A 56 -41.11 -5.46 -14.66
C TRP A 56 -39.95 -6.43 -14.51
N SER A 57 -40.12 -7.49 -13.69
CA SER A 57 -39.17 -8.59 -13.72
C SER A 57 -39.69 -9.68 -14.67
N VAL A 58 -38.92 -9.95 -15.71
CA VAL A 58 -39.20 -11.10 -16.57
C VAL A 58 -38.54 -12.30 -15.94
N ARG A 59 -39.30 -13.24 -15.39
CA ARG A 59 -38.79 -14.52 -14.90
C ARG A 59 -38.60 -15.45 -16.09
N ASP A 60 -37.33 -15.64 -16.51
CA ASP A 60 -36.95 -16.82 -17.26
C ASP A 60 -36.48 -17.89 -16.28
N THR A 61 -37.07 -19.08 -16.40
CA THR A 61 -36.56 -20.28 -15.73
C THR A 61 -35.18 -20.58 -16.29
N PRO A 62 -34.19 -20.93 -15.47
CA PRO A 62 -32.89 -21.33 -16.00
C PRO A 62 -33.08 -22.59 -16.86
N PRO A 63 -32.41 -22.69 -18.01
CA PRO A 63 -32.47 -23.91 -18.81
C PRO A 63 -31.81 -25.03 -18.01
N GLU A 64 -32.56 -26.12 -17.86
CA GLU A 64 -32.02 -27.41 -17.48
C GLU A 64 -31.06 -27.87 -18.58
N THR A 65 -29.87 -28.27 -18.17
CA THR A 65 -28.91 -28.91 -19.04
C THR A 65 -29.46 -30.24 -19.49
N ASP A 66 -29.87 -30.34 -20.73
CA ASP A 66 -29.97 -31.60 -21.43
C ASP A 66 -29.43 -31.49 -22.86
N THR A 67 -28.72 -32.53 -23.18
CA THR A 67 -27.98 -32.85 -24.37
C THR A 67 -28.86 -33.03 -25.59
N ASP A 68 -28.31 -32.64 -26.72
CA ASP A 68 -28.55 -33.11 -28.10
C ASP A 68 -30.01 -33.09 -28.63
N THR A 69 -30.23 -32.20 -29.58
CA THR A 69 -30.67 -32.58 -30.94
C THR A 69 -30.76 -31.39 -31.87
N ASP A 70 -30.16 -31.54 -33.03
CA ASP A 70 -30.35 -30.73 -34.24
C ASP A 70 -31.82 -30.57 -34.57
N THR A 71 -32.27 -29.31 -34.74
CA THR A 71 -33.28 -28.97 -35.74
C THR A 71 -33.18 -27.48 -36.06
N ASP A 72 -32.89 -27.19 -37.32
CA ASP A 72 -33.02 -25.89 -37.95
C ASP A 72 -34.46 -25.40 -37.81
N GLU A 73 -34.66 -24.24 -37.18
CA GLU A 73 -35.79 -23.37 -37.43
C GLU A 73 -35.34 -21.90 -37.42
N ASP A 74 -35.62 -21.20 -38.52
CA ASP A 74 -35.43 -19.82 -38.77
C ASP A 74 -35.98 -18.94 -37.65
N SER A 75 -35.10 -18.39 -36.80
CA SER A 75 -35.41 -17.22 -35.95
C SER A 75 -34.96 -15.98 -36.68
N ASP A 76 -35.90 -15.12 -37.07
CA ASP A 76 -35.72 -13.81 -37.74
C ASP A 76 -35.11 -12.73 -36.81
N GLU A 77 -34.29 -13.07 -35.87
CA GLU A 77 -33.47 -12.05 -35.15
C GLU A 77 -32.18 -11.81 -35.94
N PRO A 78 -31.91 -10.56 -36.31
CA PRO A 78 -30.66 -10.23 -37.05
C PRO A 78 -29.47 -10.57 -36.18
N ARG A 79 -28.80 -11.68 -36.47
CA ARG A 79 -27.49 -12.02 -35.86
C ARG A 79 -26.53 -10.89 -36.14
N LEU A 80 -25.75 -10.50 -35.10
CA LEU A 80 -24.68 -9.53 -35.28
C LEU A 80 -23.74 -9.97 -36.41
N PRO A 81 -23.28 -9.05 -37.27
CA PRO A 81 -22.43 -9.41 -38.39
C PRO A 81 -21.08 -9.89 -37.90
N ASP A 82 -20.65 -11.04 -38.39
CA ASP A 82 -19.28 -11.50 -38.19
C ASP A 82 -18.33 -10.75 -39.10
N LEU A 83 -17.50 -9.89 -38.50
CA LEU A 83 -16.49 -9.09 -39.18
C LEU A 83 -15.07 -9.55 -38.87
N GLU A 84 -14.90 -10.62 -38.09
CA GLU A 84 -13.56 -11.06 -37.66
C GLU A 84 -12.73 -11.57 -38.85
N ASP A 85 -13.35 -12.16 -39.84
CA ASP A 85 -12.68 -12.67 -41.06
C ASP A 85 -12.29 -11.55 -42.05
N THR A 86 -12.70 -10.30 -41.82
CA THR A 86 -12.36 -9.18 -42.70
C THR A 86 -11.30 -8.29 -42.01
N PRO A 87 -10.02 -8.36 -42.42
CA PRO A 87 -9.00 -7.49 -41.86
C PRO A 87 -9.27 -6.02 -42.18
N VAL A 88 -8.85 -5.12 -41.26
CA VAL A 88 -8.86 -3.68 -41.54
C VAL A 88 -7.75 -3.39 -42.55
N GLY A 89 -8.09 -2.75 -43.67
CA GLY A 89 -7.15 -2.36 -44.71
C GLY A 89 -6.15 -1.32 -44.22
N ASP A 90 -5.00 -1.23 -44.91
CA ASP A 90 -3.93 -0.28 -44.57
C ASP A 90 -4.17 1.14 -45.12
N ALA A 91 -5.29 1.38 -45.85
CA ALA A 91 -5.64 2.67 -46.39
C ALA A 91 -6.04 3.66 -45.25
N THR A 92 -5.72 4.93 -45.43
CA THR A 92 -6.20 5.95 -44.49
C THR A 92 -7.65 6.32 -44.91
N PRO A 93 -8.63 6.09 -44.01
CA PRO A 93 -10.02 6.37 -44.30
C PRO A 93 -10.26 7.84 -44.71
N ASN A 94 -11.03 8.05 -45.75
CA ASN A 94 -11.35 9.40 -46.24
C ASN A 94 -12.86 9.54 -46.55
N HIS A 95 -13.55 10.46 -45.87
CA HIS A 95 -14.98 10.69 -46.04
C HIS A 95 -15.36 11.13 -47.47
N THR A 96 -14.42 11.69 -48.26
CA THR A 96 -14.70 12.14 -49.62
C THR A 96 -14.81 10.99 -50.61
N ASP A 97 -14.30 9.83 -50.28
CA ASP A 97 -14.26 8.67 -51.18
C ASP A 97 -15.46 7.73 -50.97
N LEU A 98 -16.28 8.01 -49.95
CA LEU A 98 -17.47 7.24 -49.63
C LEU A 98 -18.62 7.49 -50.61
N THR A 99 -19.31 6.43 -51.00
CA THR A 99 -20.61 6.49 -51.64
C THR A 99 -21.65 7.13 -50.70
N ASP A 100 -22.78 7.60 -51.25
CA ASP A 100 -23.83 8.19 -50.40
C ASP A 100 -24.37 7.21 -49.34
N ARG A 101 -24.42 5.91 -49.65
CA ARG A 101 -24.83 4.87 -48.71
C ARG A 101 -23.80 4.58 -47.63
N GLU A 102 -22.54 4.45 -48.01
CA GLU A 102 -21.46 4.27 -47.06
C GLU A 102 -21.33 5.48 -46.13
N ARG A 103 -21.57 6.69 -46.61
CA ARG A 103 -21.61 7.89 -45.76
C ARG A 103 -22.68 7.80 -44.69
N VAL A 104 -23.90 7.36 -45.06
CA VAL A 104 -24.99 7.15 -44.11
C VAL A 104 -24.57 6.08 -43.06
N VAL A 105 -23.94 4.97 -43.47
CA VAL A 105 -23.45 3.94 -42.58
C VAL A 105 -22.40 4.52 -41.62
N VAL A 106 -21.39 5.23 -42.13
CA VAL A 106 -20.35 5.86 -41.33
C VAL A 106 -20.90 6.82 -40.30
N ASP A 107 -21.83 7.72 -40.75
CA ASP A 107 -22.47 8.71 -39.84
C ASP A 107 -23.25 8.03 -38.70
N GLU A 108 -23.98 6.95 -38.98
CA GLU A 108 -24.69 6.18 -37.94
C GLU A 108 -23.70 5.43 -37.01
N LEU A 109 -22.63 4.84 -37.57
CA LEU A 109 -21.63 4.12 -36.83
C LEU A 109 -20.77 4.99 -35.93
N GLU A 110 -20.62 6.28 -36.21
CA GLU A 110 -19.94 7.25 -35.34
C GLU A 110 -20.62 7.34 -33.96
N THR A 111 -21.91 7.11 -33.90
CA THR A 111 -22.71 7.12 -32.68
C THR A 111 -22.94 5.70 -32.11
N GLY A 112 -22.63 4.69 -32.91
CA GLY A 112 -22.94 3.27 -32.66
C GLY A 112 -24.38 2.95 -33.03
N ALA A 113 -24.58 1.98 -33.92
CA ALA A 113 -25.88 1.53 -34.39
C ALA A 113 -26.02 0.00 -34.26
N THR A 114 -27.25 -0.48 -34.12
CA THR A 114 -27.54 -1.91 -34.28
C THR A 114 -27.61 -2.27 -35.76
N LEU A 115 -27.47 -3.55 -36.09
CA LEU A 115 -27.70 -3.99 -37.47
C LEU A 115 -29.11 -3.66 -37.93
N ALA A 116 -30.11 -3.73 -37.05
CA ALA A 116 -31.49 -3.37 -37.32
C ALA A 116 -31.62 -1.86 -37.66
N ASP A 117 -31.00 -0.97 -36.88
CA ASP A 117 -31.00 0.48 -37.13
C ASP A 117 -30.44 0.81 -38.55
N LEU A 118 -29.33 0.12 -38.89
CA LEU A 118 -28.68 0.30 -40.20
C LEU A 118 -29.54 -0.24 -41.36
N THR A 119 -30.22 -1.38 -41.19
CA THR A 119 -31.13 -1.96 -42.20
C THR A 119 -32.32 -1.07 -42.41
N ASP A 120 -32.93 -0.56 -41.36
CA ASP A 120 -34.06 0.38 -41.44
C ASP A 120 -33.64 1.71 -42.09
N ARG A 121 -32.47 2.23 -41.76
CA ARG A 121 -31.98 3.50 -42.26
C ARG A 121 -31.63 3.47 -43.73
N LEU A 122 -31.13 2.35 -44.24
CA LEU A 122 -30.72 2.15 -45.63
C LEU A 122 -31.85 1.58 -46.51
N ASP A 123 -32.93 1.10 -45.90
CA ASP A 123 -33.97 0.29 -46.54
C ASP A 123 -33.36 -0.91 -47.30
N ASP A 124 -32.39 -1.57 -46.68
CA ASP A 124 -31.63 -2.69 -47.26
C ASP A 124 -31.71 -3.94 -46.38
N ARG A 125 -31.40 -5.08 -46.95
CA ARG A 125 -31.32 -6.35 -46.19
C ARG A 125 -30.04 -6.40 -45.33
N ALA A 126 -30.11 -7.08 -44.19
CA ALA A 126 -28.98 -7.24 -43.27
C ALA A 126 -27.70 -7.75 -43.96
N SER A 127 -27.83 -8.63 -44.95
CA SER A 127 -26.68 -9.15 -45.73
C SER A 127 -25.97 -8.05 -46.55
N ILE A 128 -26.71 -7.10 -47.09
CA ILE A 128 -26.18 -5.97 -47.86
C ILE A 128 -25.49 -4.98 -46.93
N VAL A 129 -26.10 -4.68 -45.79
CA VAL A 129 -25.51 -3.84 -44.74
C VAL A 129 -24.20 -4.47 -44.22
N THR A 130 -24.21 -5.78 -43.96
CA THR A 130 -23.00 -6.52 -43.55
C THR A 130 -21.89 -6.41 -44.59
N GLN A 131 -22.24 -6.46 -45.88
CA GLN A 131 -21.24 -6.29 -46.95
C GLN A 131 -20.66 -4.85 -46.95
N HIS A 132 -21.48 -3.81 -46.79
CA HIS A 132 -20.97 -2.43 -46.64
C HIS A 132 -20.02 -2.28 -45.44
N LEU A 133 -20.30 -2.96 -44.32
CA LEU A 133 -19.42 -2.96 -43.14
C LEU A 133 -18.06 -3.61 -43.45
N ARG A 134 -18.06 -4.70 -44.24
CA ARG A 134 -16.83 -5.37 -44.68
C ARG A 134 -16.04 -4.53 -45.66
N ASP A 135 -16.72 -3.88 -46.61
CA ASP A 135 -16.11 -2.97 -47.60
C ASP A 135 -15.43 -1.81 -46.87
N LEU A 136 -16.10 -1.16 -45.93
CA LEU A 136 -15.53 -0.11 -45.09
C LEU A 136 -14.32 -0.56 -44.33
N ARG A 137 -14.33 -1.81 -43.79
CA ARG A 137 -13.13 -2.36 -43.13
C ARG A 137 -11.99 -2.57 -44.11
N ALA A 138 -12.27 -3.08 -45.29
CA ALA A 138 -11.26 -3.27 -46.34
C ALA A 138 -10.64 -1.92 -46.78
N ASP A 139 -11.42 -0.85 -46.75
CA ASP A 139 -10.98 0.51 -47.08
C ASP A 139 -10.31 1.25 -45.89
N GLY A 140 -9.98 0.50 -44.82
CA GLY A 140 -9.22 1.01 -43.69
C GLY A 140 -10.06 1.60 -42.55
N TRP A 141 -11.39 1.60 -42.67
CA TRP A 141 -12.27 2.03 -41.57
C TRP A 141 -12.26 1.00 -40.45
N ARG A 142 -12.03 1.45 -39.23
CA ARG A 142 -12.00 0.56 -38.06
C ARG A 142 -13.40 0.28 -37.53
N VAL A 143 -14.19 -0.44 -38.32
CA VAL A 143 -15.51 -0.91 -37.93
C VAL A 143 -15.38 -2.10 -36.98
N TYR A 144 -16.09 -2.11 -35.90
CA TYR A 144 -16.13 -3.22 -34.94
C TYR A 144 -17.52 -3.48 -34.42
N VAL A 145 -17.77 -4.73 -34.00
CA VAL A 145 -19.02 -5.18 -33.41
C VAL A 145 -18.85 -5.27 -31.91
N ASP A 146 -19.70 -4.60 -31.15
CA ASP A 146 -19.81 -4.77 -29.71
C ASP A 146 -20.86 -5.82 -29.40
N GLU A 147 -20.44 -7.06 -29.27
CA GLU A 147 -21.32 -8.19 -28.95
C GLU A 147 -22.05 -8.05 -27.62
N THR A 148 -21.45 -7.33 -26.65
CA THR A 148 -22.05 -7.11 -25.34
C THR A 148 -23.16 -6.08 -25.37
N ALA A 149 -23.00 -5.05 -26.20
CA ALA A 149 -23.98 -3.97 -26.38
C ALA A 149 -24.92 -4.20 -27.56
N GLY A 150 -24.63 -5.21 -28.40
CA GLY A 150 -25.38 -5.46 -29.64
C GLY A 150 -25.21 -4.37 -30.71
N HIS A 151 -24.14 -3.57 -30.62
CA HIS A 151 -23.93 -2.41 -31.49
C HIS A 151 -22.73 -2.59 -32.41
N ILE A 152 -22.80 -1.95 -33.57
CA ILE A 152 -21.70 -1.80 -34.53
C ILE A 152 -21.22 -0.34 -34.44
N ALA A 153 -19.93 -0.11 -34.44
CA ALA A 153 -19.38 1.25 -34.36
C ALA A 153 -18.08 1.38 -35.13
N ILE A 154 -17.72 2.62 -35.48
CA ILE A 154 -16.43 2.99 -36.05
C ILE A 154 -15.57 3.61 -34.97
N GLU A 155 -14.30 3.24 -34.94
CA GLU A 155 -13.29 3.93 -34.10
C GLU A 155 -12.92 5.26 -34.78
N SER A 156 -13.30 6.37 -34.16
CA SER A 156 -12.89 7.71 -34.59
C SER A 156 -11.75 8.20 -33.72
N ASP A 157 -10.61 8.53 -34.36
CA ASP A 157 -9.49 9.20 -33.69
C ASP A 157 -9.66 10.74 -33.64
N GLU A 158 -10.74 11.26 -34.25
CA GLU A 158 -10.96 12.72 -34.27
C GLU A 158 -11.44 13.24 -32.89
N PRO A 159 -10.82 14.30 -32.36
CA PRO A 159 -11.30 14.94 -31.15
C PRO A 159 -12.66 15.62 -31.42
N LEU A 160 -13.57 15.52 -30.47
CA LEU A 160 -14.91 16.13 -30.51
C LEU A 160 -14.81 17.61 -30.86
N ARG A 161 -15.48 18.04 -31.95
CA ARG A 161 -15.47 19.44 -32.42
C ARG A 161 -16.16 20.37 -31.42
N SER A 162 -15.55 21.53 -31.17
CA SER A 162 -16.03 22.50 -30.18
C SER A 162 -17.33 23.22 -30.54
N SER A 163 -17.77 23.13 -31.80
CA SER A 163 -18.93 23.82 -32.34
C SER A 163 -20.27 23.11 -32.14
N GLU A 164 -20.28 21.93 -31.55
CA GLU A 164 -21.50 21.16 -31.33
C GLU A 164 -22.33 21.68 -30.15
N HIS A 165 -23.66 21.52 -30.26
CA HIS A 165 -24.56 21.87 -29.15
C HIS A 165 -24.19 21.10 -27.89
N LYS A 166 -24.15 21.79 -26.73
CA LYS A 166 -23.65 21.21 -25.47
C LYS A 166 -24.24 19.83 -25.10
N GLY A 167 -25.56 19.65 -25.33
CA GLY A 167 -26.22 18.36 -25.07
C GLY A 167 -25.80 17.23 -26.02
N THR A 168 -25.57 17.56 -27.29
CA THR A 168 -25.10 16.60 -28.30
C THR A 168 -23.63 16.21 -28.01
N ARG A 169 -22.80 17.22 -27.73
CA ARG A 169 -21.40 17.00 -27.37
C ARG A 169 -21.25 16.10 -26.12
N THR A 170 -22.09 16.33 -25.10
CA THR A 170 -22.05 15.49 -23.86
C THR A 170 -22.48 14.04 -24.16
N ARG A 171 -23.53 13.85 -24.97
CA ARG A 171 -23.96 12.49 -25.37
C ARG A 171 -22.90 11.77 -26.20
N LYS A 172 -22.31 12.46 -27.20
CA LYS A 172 -21.21 11.87 -28.00
C LYS A 172 -19.99 11.55 -27.14
N ALA A 173 -19.62 12.44 -26.19
CA ALA A 173 -18.53 12.19 -25.26
C ALA A 173 -18.80 10.97 -24.38
N ASN A 174 -20.00 10.83 -23.82
CA ASN A 174 -20.36 9.68 -23.00
C ASN A 174 -20.33 8.38 -23.82
N LYS A 175 -20.89 8.40 -25.04
CA LYS A 175 -20.84 7.25 -25.94
C LYS A 175 -19.41 6.87 -26.32
N TRP A 176 -18.56 7.85 -26.65
CA TRP A 176 -17.15 7.61 -26.95
C TRP A 176 -16.42 6.99 -25.75
N TRP A 177 -16.66 7.47 -24.51
CA TRP A 177 -16.08 6.88 -23.31
C TRP A 177 -16.58 5.46 -23.07
N GLU A 178 -17.85 5.19 -23.31
CA GLU A 178 -18.43 3.86 -23.18
C GLU A 178 -17.76 2.87 -24.16
N LEU A 179 -17.69 3.24 -25.44
CA LEU A 179 -17.05 2.43 -26.48
C LEU A 179 -15.57 2.19 -26.17
N ARG A 180 -14.86 3.24 -25.76
CA ARG A 180 -13.44 3.11 -25.36
C ARG A 180 -13.28 2.24 -24.13
N HIS A 181 -14.15 2.35 -23.15
CA HIS A 181 -14.13 1.50 -21.96
C HIS A 181 -14.34 0.02 -22.32
N ASN A 182 -15.34 -0.28 -23.12
CA ASN A 182 -15.63 -1.63 -23.57
C ASN A 182 -14.45 -2.23 -24.37
N ARG A 183 -13.81 -1.44 -25.23
CA ARG A 183 -12.58 -1.83 -25.93
C ARG A 183 -11.45 -2.15 -24.96
N LEU A 184 -11.19 -1.28 -23.98
CA LEU A 184 -10.16 -1.52 -22.96
C LEU A 184 -10.46 -2.80 -22.17
N VAL A 185 -11.70 -3.02 -21.75
CA VAL A 185 -12.09 -4.26 -21.05
C VAL A 185 -11.80 -5.50 -21.89
N ARG A 186 -12.10 -5.47 -23.20
CA ARG A 186 -11.78 -6.59 -24.10
C ARG A 186 -10.28 -6.79 -24.27
N GLN A 187 -9.55 -5.69 -24.45
CA GLN A 187 -8.08 -5.74 -24.57
C GLN A 187 -7.46 -6.33 -23.32
N TYR A 188 -7.92 -5.92 -22.13
CA TYR A 188 -7.41 -6.44 -20.84
C TYR A 188 -7.84 -7.89 -20.57
N ARG A 189 -8.98 -8.36 -21.07
CA ARG A 189 -9.35 -9.78 -21.00
C ARG A 189 -8.42 -10.70 -21.81
N ARG A 190 -7.70 -10.14 -22.80
CA ARG A 190 -6.74 -10.85 -23.64
C ARG A 190 -5.29 -10.63 -23.23
N VAL A 191 -5.04 -9.75 -22.27
CA VAL A 191 -3.70 -9.57 -21.71
C VAL A 191 -3.45 -10.74 -20.76
N ASP A 192 -2.53 -11.60 -21.17
CA ASP A 192 -1.99 -12.62 -20.28
C ASP A 192 -1.45 -11.89 -19.04
N THR A 193 -1.94 -12.23 -17.86
CA THR A 193 -1.30 -11.80 -16.64
C THR A 193 0.13 -12.31 -16.70
N PRO A 194 1.14 -11.45 -16.44
CA PRO A 194 2.50 -11.94 -16.29
C PRO A 194 2.44 -13.11 -15.33
N ASP A 195 3.19 -14.17 -15.62
CA ASP A 195 3.35 -15.27 -14.70
C ASP A 195 3.95 -14.71 -13.40
N THR A 196 3.06 -14.23 -12.54
CA THR A 196 3.35 -13.84 -11.17
C THR A 196 3.33 -15.10 -10.30
N THR A 197 3.87 -16.21 -10.74
CA THR A 197 4.53 -17.06 -9.80
C THR A 197 5.53 -16.13 -9.14
N LEU A 198 5.11 -15.59 -8.02
CA LEU A 198 6.01 -15.09 -7.00
C LEU A 198 6.90 -16.31 -6.70
N ALA A 199 7.86 -16.54 -7.58
CA ALA A 199 9.03 -17.32 -7.24
C ALA A 199 9.43 -16.70 -5.93
N ALA A 200 9.28 -17.43 -4.84
CA ALA A 200 9.93 -17.10 -3.60
C ALA A 200 11.31 -16.64 -4.07
N THR A 201 11.58 -15.36 -3.93
CA THR A 201 12.82 -14.79 -4.42
C THR A 201 13.89 -15.73 -3.89
N ASP A 202 14.69 -16.35 -4.78
CA ASP A 202 15.78 -17.26 -4.38
C ASP A 202 16.80 -16.57 -3.46
N GLY A 203 16.50 -15.36 -3.04
CA GLY A 203 17.29 -14.49 -2.24
C GLY A 203 16.76 -14.42 -0.82
N ARG A 204 17.53 -14.98 0.11
CA ARG A 204 17.40 -14.66 1.53
C ARG A 204 17.54 -13.15 1.72
N GLU A 205 16.86 -12.61 2.72
CA GLU A 205 16.91 -11.22 3.09
C GLU A 205 17.63 -11.03 4.44
N ASP A 206 17.98 -9.80 4.77
CA ASP A 206 18.24 -9.40 6.14
C ASP A 206 16.97 -8.79 6.74
N TRP A 207 16.74 -9.03 8.01
CA TRP A 207 15.68 -8.40 8.78
C TRP A 207 16.26 -7.38 9.73
N CYS A 208 15.67 -6.20 9.79
CA CYS A 208 16.11 -5.12 10.65
C CYS A 208 14.99 -4.70 11.60
N LEU A 209 15.32 -4.55 12.89
CA LEU A 209 14.46 -3.94 13.90
C LEU A 209 15.17 -2.72 14.48
N HIS A 210 14.67 -1.53 14.17
CA HIS A 210 15.23 -0.26 14.63
C HIS A 210 14.43 0.30 15.80
N MET A 211 15.05 0.28 16.96
CA MET A 211 14.55 0.80 18.22
C MET A 211 15.46 1.96 18.69
N THR A 212 14.87 3.04 19.16
CA THR A 212 15.58 4.26 19.55
C THR A 212 14.74 5.05 20.55
N ASP A 213 15.36 5.98 21.26
CA ASP A 213 14.67 6.95 22.10
C ASP A 213 13.76 6.31 23.17
N LEU A 214 14.28 5.30 23.90
CA LEU A 214 13.56 4.67 25.01
C LEU A 214 13.42 5.59 26.22
N HIS A 215 14.42 6.43 26.46
CA HIS A 215 14.45 7.38 27.57
C HIS A 215 14.12 6.76 28.95
N ALA A 216 14.74 5.65 29.29
CA ALA A 216 14.65 5.13 30.66
C ALA A 216 15.12 6.22 31.65
N GLY A 217 14.38 6.44 32.69
CA GLY A 217 14.58 7.54 33.62
C GLY A 217 13.63 8.71 33.44
N ASP A 218 12.85 8.72 32.36
CA ASP A 218 11.94 9.84 32.05
C ASP A 218 10.49 9.48 32.34
N VAL A 219 9.72 10.42 32.87
CA VAL A 219 8.29 10.24 33.14
C VAL A 219 7.48 11.24 32.36
N GLU A 220 6.52 10.75 31.57
CA GLU A 220 5.55 11.60 30.88
C GLU A 220 4.18 11.47 31.51
N ARG A 221 3.47 12.60 31.55
CA ARG A 221 2.11 12.71 32.09
C ARG A 221 1.17 13.29 31.05
N ASN A 222 -0.07 12.84 31.08
CA ASN A 222 -1.12 13.44 30.27
C ASN A 222 -1.63 14.75 30.90
N ASP A 223 -2.57 15.42 30.24
CA ASP A 223 -3.17 16.68 30.72
C ASP A 223 -3.88 16.53 32.05
N GLU A 224 -4.31 15.32 32.42
CA GLU A 224 -4.95 14.99 33.71
C GLU A 224 -3.91 14.71 34.81
N GLY A 225 -2.61 14.71 34.48
CA GLY A 225 -1.50 14.43 35.39
C GLY A 225 -1.24 12.94 35.62
N GLU A 226 -1.89 12.06 34.88
CA GLU A 226 -1.67 10.61 34.94
C GLU A 226 -0.40 10.22 34.24
N VAL A 227 0.39 9.30 34.80
CA VAL A 227 1.61 8.79 34.21
C VAL A 227 1.26 7.91 32.98
N VAL A 228 1.69 8.34 31.81
CA VAL A 228 1.50 7.62 30.55
C VAL A 228 2.76 6.94 30.04
N TYR A 229 3.91 7.32 30.58
CA TYR A 229 5.20 6.69 30.30
C TYR A 229 6.12 6.82 31.53
N SER A 230 6.89 5.78 31.85
CA SER A 230 7.80 5.75 33.00
C SER A 230 8.84 4.63 32.85
N THR A 231 9.89 4.66 33.65
CA THR A 231 10.97 3.68 33.60
C THR A 231 10.48 2.25 33.87
N ASP A 232 9.50 2.07 34.75
CA ASP A 232 8.94 0.75 35.07
C ASP A 232 8.17 0.12 33.90
N MET A 233 7.80 0.89 32.86
CA MET A 233 7.18 0.39 31.64
C MET A 233 8.19 -0.13 30.60
N ILE A 234 9.44 0.24 30.71
CA ILE A 234 10.49 -0.05 29.69
C ILE A 234 10.62 -1.54 29.38
N PRO A 235 10.68 -2.46 30.37
CA PRO A 235 10.78 -3.89 30.09
C PRO A 235 9.63 -4.38 29.20
N ASP A 236 8.39 -4.02 29.51
CA ASP A 236 7.20 -4.42 28.76
C ASP A 236 7.20 -3.85 27.35
N VAL A 237 7.62 -2.60 27.19
CA VAL A 237 7.73 -1.91 25.89
C VAL A 237 8.77 -2.58 25.01
N VAL A 238 9.95 -2.92 25.55
CA VAL A 238 11.01 -3.59 24.79
C VAL A 238 10.59 -5.00 24.40
N ASP A 239 9.95 -5.74 25.33
CA ASP A 239 9.43 -7.07 25.04
C ASP A 239 8.35 -7.03 23.97
N TYR A 240 7.41 -6.08 24.04
CA TYR A 240 6.40 -5.84 23.00
C TYR A 240 7.02 -5.53 21.63
N ILE A 241 7.99 -4.61 21.57
CA ILE A 241 8.70 -4.26 20.32
C ILE A 241 9.39 -5.51 19.74
N THR A 242 9.99 -6.33 20.60
CA THR A 242 10.68 -7.57 20.23
C THR A 242 9.71 -8.58 19.62
N GLU A 243 8.61 -8.86 20.29
CA GLU A 243 7.57 -9.79 19.84
C GLU A 243 6.93 -9.33 18.53
N GLN A 244 6.58 -8.05 18.43
CA GLN A 244 6.00 -7.50 17.19
C GLN A 244 7.02 -7.53 16.04
N GLY A 245 8.28 -7.19 16.30
CA GLY A 245 9.36 -7.25 15.32
C GLY A 245 9.57 -8.67 14.76
N ALA A 246 9.59 -9.67 15.63
CA ALA A 246 9.69 -11.08 15.25
C ALA A 246 8.42 -11.56 14.52
N SER A 247 7.23 -11.14 14.97
CA SER A 247 5.95 -11.47 14.33
C SER A 247 5.85 -10.86 12.91
N LEU A 248 6.33 -9.65 12.72
CA LEU A 248 6.37 -9.00 11.40
C LEU A 248 7.32 -9.74 10.46
N ALA A 249 8.51 -10.18 10.93
CA ALA A 249 9.40 -11.01 10.15
C ALA A 249 8.69 -12.30 9.68
N ALA A 250 7.98 -12.97 10.60
CA ALA A 250 7.23 -14.19 10.28
C ALA A 250 6.13 -13.97 9.24
N LYS A 251 5.48 -12.81 9.23
CA LYS A 251 4.42 -12.45 8.28
C LYS A 251 4.95 -12.00 6.92
N HIS A 252 6.17 -11.48 6.87
CA HIS A 252 6.80 -11.03 5.63
C HIS A 252 7.09 -12.19 4.68
N GLY A 253 7.28 -13.40 5.22
CA GLY A 253 7.36 -14.63 4.44
C GLY A 253 8.72 -14.95 3.83
N SER A 254 9.73 -14.13 4.05
CA SER A 254 11.09 -14.34 3.56
C SER A 254 11.91 -15.22 4.52
N GLU A 255 12.95 -15.85 3.99
CA GLU A 255 14.04 -16.43 4.79
C GLU A 255 15.09 -15.35 5.04
N TYR A 256 15.70 -15.37 6.21
CA TYR A 256 16.63 -14.33 6.63
C TYR A 256 18.01 -14.92 6.95
N ASP A 257 19.07 -14.28 6.43
CA ASP A 257 20.46 -14.59 6.80
C ASP A 257 20.79 -13.94 8.15
N THR A 258 20.47 -12.66 8.29
CA THR A 258 20.84 -11.88 9.47
C THR A 258 19.64 -11.10 10.02
N ALA A 259 19.44 -11.16 11.33
CA ALA A 259 18.66 -10.17 12.06
C ALA A 259 19.57 -9.04 12.53
N HIS A 260 19.30 -7.80 12.10
CA HIS A 260 19.98 -6.61 12.61
C HIS A 260 19.12 -5.93 13.67
N LEU A 261 19.57 -5.97 14.93
CA LEU A 261 18.99 -5.20 16.01
C LEU A 261 19.69 -3.85 16.06
N LEU A 262 19.00 -2.80 15.58
CA LEU A 262 19.55 -1.46 15.42
C LEU A 262 19.13 -0.61 16.62
N TRP A 263 20.08 -0.37 17.53
CA TRP A 263 19.88 0.44 18.72
C TRP A 263 20.32 1.87 18.44
N GLY A 264 19.32 2.77 18.29
CA GLY A 264 19.49 4.11 17.72
C GLY A 264 19.97 5.20 18.66
N GLY A 265 20.15 4.91 19.95
CA GLY A 265 20.57 5.86 20.99
C GLY A 265 19.42 6.41 21.81
N ASP A 266 19.76 7.20 22.82
CA ASP A 266 18.85 7.75 23.84
C ASP A 266 17.99 6.66 24.51
N PHE A 267 18.66 5.54 24.87
CA PHE A 267 18.04 4.48 25.67
C PHE A 267 17.89 4.91 27.11
N VAL A 268 18.82 5.72 27.60
CA VAL A 268 18.76 6.38 28.91
C VAL A 268 18.45 7.87 28.75
N THR A 269 17.71 8.41 29.69
CA THR A 269 17.51 9.86 29.80
C THR A 269 18.75 10.53 30.43
N ASN A 270 19.52 9.78 31.24
CA ASN A 270 20.67 10.26 31.98
C ASN A 270 20.29 11.39 32.97
N GLU A 271 21.26 12.04 33.56
CA GLU A 271 21.08 13.09 34.55
C GLU A 271 21.81 14.36 34.15
N GLY A 272 21.21 15.53 34.45
CA GLY A 272 21.84 16.84 34.22
C GLY A 272 22.01 17.20 32.73
N ILE A 273 21.10 16.73 31.89
CA ILE A 273 21.13 16.97 30.42
C ILE A 273 20.54 18.35 30.08
N TYR A 274 19.52 18.78 30.82
CA TYR A 274 18.90 20.10 30.67
C TYR A 274 18.42 20.62 32.02
N GLU A 275 18.17 21.92 32.10
CA GLU A 275 17.71 22.58 33.32
C GLU A 275 16.30 22.10 33.66
N GLY A 276 16.06 21.73 34.92
CA GLY A 276 14.76 21.24 35.39
C GLY A 276 14.52 19.73 35.18
N GLN A 277 15.42 19.02 34.52
CA GLN A 277 15.25 17.60 34.19
C GLN A 277 14.90 16.71 35.40
N PHE A 278 15.42 17.06 36.59
CA PHE A 278 15.18 16.27 37.80
C PHE A 278 13.69 16.18 38.20
N GLU A 279 12.85 17.10 37.71
CA GLU A 279 11.40 17.09 37.96
C GLU A 279 10.69 16.00 37.15
N ASP A 280 11.31 15.59 36.02
CA ASP A 280 10.79 14.61 35.09
C ASP A 280 11.51 13.25 35.20
N LEU A 281 12.42 13.09 36.19
CA LEU A 281 13.13 11.82 36.41
C LEU A 281 12.37 10.95 37.42
N ASP A 282 12.20 9.67 37.09
CA ASP A 282 11.65 8.65 37.98
C ASP A 282 12.68 7.58 38.38
N ALA A 283 13.90 7.60 37.80
CA ALA A 283 14.98 6.69 38.09
C ALA A 283 16.36 7.35 37.92
N TRP A 284 17.31 7.03 38.79
CA TRP A 284 18.70 7.44 38.65
C TRP A 284 19.43 6.65 37.56
N LEU A 285 20.58 7.12 37.12
CA LEU A 285 21.28 6.54 35.96
C LEU A 285 21.62 5.05 36.13
N ASP A 286 21.98 4.62 37.31
CA ASP A 286 22.23 3.20 37.59
C ASP A 286 20.95 2.36 37.47
N GLU A 287 19.84 2.84 38.00
CA GLU A 287 18.52 2.22 37.88
C GLU A 287 18.04 2.18 36.41
N GLN A 288 18.28 3.26 35.64
CA GLN A 288 18.01 3.32 34.19
C GLN A 288 18.76 2.18 33.46
N HIS A 289 20.03 1.95 33.81
CA HIS A 289 20.82 0.86 33.23
C HIS A 289 20.30 -0.51 33.64
N GLU A 290 20.03 -0.72 34.93
CA GLU A 290 19.53 -2.00 35.44
C GLU A 290 18.21 -2.39 34.77
N THR A 291 17.28 -1.43 34.62
CA THR A 291 15.98 -1.65 33.95
C THR A 291 16.14 -2.08 32.48
N LEU A 292 17.16 -1.60 31.78
CA LEU A 292 17.39 -1.87 30.36
C LEU A 292 18.13 -3.18 30.06
N ILE A 293 18.96 -3.68 30.96
CA ILE A 293 19.84 -4.81 30.69
C ILE A 293 19.05 -6.07 30.34
N ASP A 294 18.12 -6.46 31.19
CA ASP A 294 17.38 -7.72 31.03
C ASP A 294 16.49 -7.74 29.77
N PRO A 295 15.65 -6.75 29.49
CA PRO A 295 14.82 -6.77 28.29
C PRO A 295 15.64 -6.71 26.99
N LEU A 296 16.78 -6.00 26.98
CA LEU A 296 17.65 -5.98 25.80
C LEU A 296 18.37 -7.31 25.58
N ILE A 297 18.74 -8.02 26.65
CA ILE A 297 19.26 -9.40 26.54
C ILE A 297 18.15 -10.34 26.05
N ARG A 298 16.93 -10.23 26.57
CA ARG A 298 15.78 -11.02 26.06
C ARG A 298 15.52 -10.75 24.59
N GLN A 299 15.59 -9.48 24.14
CA GLN A 299 15.49 -9.16 22.72
C GLN A 299 16.52 -9.91 21.89
N ILE A 300 17.80 -9.85 22.27
CA ILE A 300 18.87 -10.56 21.57
C ILE A 300 18.58 -12.07 21.52
N LYS A 301 18.21 -12.66 22.67
CA LYS A 301 17.92 -14.10 22.76
C LYS A 301 16.75 -14.50 21.86
N THR A 302 15.67 -13.72 21.84
CA THR A 302 14.49 -14.00 21.02
C THR A 302 14.85 -14.15 19.54
N PHE A 303 15.70 -13.29 19.01
CA PHE A 303 16.15 -13.37 17.64
C PHE A 303 17.23 -14.44 17.41
N ALA A 304 18.16 -14.61 18.35
CA ALA A 304 19.27 -15.54 18.22
C ALA A 304 18.86 -17.02 18.36
N GLU A 305 17.84 -17.30 19.16
CA GLU A 305 17.29 -18.64 19.39
C GLU A 305 16.18 -19.01 18.40
N SER A 306 15.80 -18.08 17.52
CA SER A 306 14.81 -18.32 16.46
C SER A 306 15.45 -19.01 15.27
N ASP A 307 14.87 -20.14 14.82
CA ASP A 307 15.28 -20.86 13.61
C ASP A 307 15.18 -20.03 12.33
N ARG A 308 14.59 -18.83 12.41
CA ARG A 308 14.35 -17.94 11.26
C ARG A 308 15.60 -17.17 10.84
N PHE A 309 16.56 -16.98 11.74
CA PHE A 309 17.76 -16.17 11.52
C PHE A 309 19.02 -16.99 11.74
N GLU A 310 19.94 -16.97 10.77
CA GLU A 310 21.23 -17.67 10.97
C GLU A 310 22.12 -16.90 11.93
N THR A 311 22.12 -15.57 11.84
CA THR A 311 22.94 -14.69 12.66
C THR A 311 22.16 -13.51 13.19
N VAL A 312 22.63 -12.96 14.33
CA VAL A 312 22.12 -11.70 14.90
C VAL A 312 23.25 -10.71 15.01
N GLN A 313 23.07 -9.52 14.41
CA GLN A 313 24.01 -8.42 14.56
C GLN A 313 23.37 -7.27 15.33
N VAL A 314 23.91 -6.94 16.51
CA VAL A 314 23.48 -5.79 17.29
C VAL A 314 24.33 -4.57 16.90
N VAL A 315 23.70 -3.59 16.27
CA VAL A 315 24.36 -2.34 15.81
C VAL A 315 23.95 -1.20 16.73
N CYS A 316 24.91 -0.62 17.44
CA CYS A 316 24.66 0.35 18.49
C CYS A 316 25.14 1.75 18.08
N GLN A 317 24.25 2.72 18.14
CA GLN A 317 24.53 4.13 18.00
C GLN A 317 24.20 4.84 19.32
N VAL A 318 25.04 5.78 19.74
CA VAL A 318 24.79 6.59 20.93
C VAL A 318 23.94 7.79 20.60
N GLY A 319 23.07 8.18 21.54
CA GLY A 319 22.27 9.38 21.43
C GLY A 319 22.89 10.59 22.14
N ASN A 320 22.15 11.69 22.21
CA ASN A 320 22.63 12.92 22.85
C ASN A 320 22.33 12.96 24.36
N HIS A 321 21.34 12.21 24.85
CA HIS A 321 21.06 12.06 26.27
C HIS A 321 22.14 11.22 26.98
N GLY A 322 22.64 10.19 26.33
CA GLY A 322 23.72 9.39 26.91
C GLY A 322 25.01 10.18 27.22
N GLN A 323 25.24 11.37 26.64
CA GLN A 323 26.47 12.11 26.79
C GLN A 323 26.52 12.87 28.12
N HIS A 324 27.49 12.55 28.97
CA HIS A 324 27.80 13.37 30.16
C HIS A 324 28.28 14.77 29.74
N ARG A 325 27.65 15.79 30.30
CA ARG A 325 27.93 17.23 29.97
C ARG A 325 28.82 17.90 30.97
N ALA A 326 29.33 17.20 31.98
CA ALA A 326 30.25 17.76 32.94
C ALA A 326 31.60 18.20 32.25
N SER A 327 32.15 19.35 32.69
CA SER A 327 33.39 19.85 32.17
C SER A 327 34.53 18.84 32.35
N GLY A 328 35.30 18.61 31.28
CA GLY A 328 36.44 17.67 31.28
C GLY A 328 36.09 16.21 30.99
N THR A 329 34.86 15.87 30.83
CA THR A 329 34.48 14.51 30.40
C THR A 329 34.70 14.29 28.90
N SER A 330 35.19 13.12 28.53
CA SER A 330 35.34 12.76 27.12
C SER A 330 33.97 12.33 26.54
N ARG A 331 33.83 12.42 25.21
CA ARG A 331 32.61 11.87 24.50
C ARG A 331 32.44 10.38 24.72
N GLN A 332 33.51 9.66 25.16
CA GLN A 332 33.42 8.25 25.46
C GLN A 332 32.75 7.96 26.81
N ALA A 333 32.62 8.96 27.68
CA ALA A 333 31.77 8.92 28.86
C ALA A 333 30.34 9.18 28.44
N ASN A 334 29.73 8.18 27.80
CA ASN A 334 28.38 8.19 27.30
C ASN A 334 27.63 6.99 27.89
N ALA A 335 26.51 7.25 28.53
CA ALA A 335 25.74 6.25 29.25
C ALA A 335 25.20 5.14 28.33
N ASP A 336 24.69 5.48 27.13
CA ASP A 336 24.32 4.46 26.15
C ASP A 336 25.50 3.55 25.78
N LEU A 337 26.68 4.16 25.57
CA LEU A 337 27.88 3.40 25.22
C LEU A 337 28.30 2.43 26.33
N ILE A 338 28.16 2.85 27.59
CA ILE A 338 28.44 2.01 28.77
C ILE A 338 27.44 0.86 28.82
N LEU A 339 26.16 1.12 28.68
CA LEU A 339 25.09 0.14 28.62
C LEU A 339 25.38 -0.92 27.54
N TYR A 340 25.61 -0.48 26.31
CA TYR A 340 25.85 -1.40 25.18
C TYR A 340 27.08 -2.28 25.36
N LYS A 341 28.15 -1.71 25.94
CA LYS A 341 29.36 -2.50 26.27
C LYS A 341 29.11 -3.47 27.38
N THR A 342 28.31 -3.13 28.38
CA THR A 342 27.93 -4.03 29.48
C THR A 342 27.18 -5.23 28.91
N ILE A 343 26.15 -5.00 28.10
CA ILE A 343 25.38 -6.07 27.47
C ILE A 343 26.28 -6.93 26.56
N ARG A 344 27.11 -6.32 25.71
CA ARG A 344 28.05 -7.06 24.87
C ARG A 344 28.97 -7.95 25.70
N ASN A 345 29.51 -7.45 26.81
CA ASN A 345 30.40 -8.23 27.67
C ASN A 345 29.66 -9.37 28.35
N THR A 346 28.40 -9.17 28.74
CA THR A 346 27.53 -10.22 29.29
C THR A 346 27.29 -11.33 28.24
N ILE A 347 26.95 -10.96 27.01
CA ILE A 347 26.77 -11.92 25.91
C ILE A 347 28.10 -12.69 25.64
N ALA A 348 29.21 -11.96 25.52
CA ALA A 348 30.52 -12.59 25.30
C ALA A 348 30.90 -13.57 26.44
N HIS A 349 30.47 -13.30 27.66
CA HIS A 349 30.65 -14.20 28.78
C HIS A 349 29.77 -15.46 28.67
N LEU A 350 28.51 -15.30 28.25
CA LEU A 350 27.60 -16.40 27.96
C LEU A 350 28.13 -17.29 26.82
N GLN A 351 28.63 -16.70 25.75
CA GLN A 351 29.27 -17.43 24.64
C GLN A 351 30.45 -18.26 25.12
N SER A 352 31.37 -17.65 25.85
CA SER A 352 32.63 -18.31 26.26
C SER A 352 32.47 -19.35 27.37
N HIS A 353 31.48 -19.21 28.26
CA HIS A 353 31.34 -20.09 29.44
C HIS A 353 30.16 -21.05 29.37
N ALA A 354 29.08 -20.64 28.66
CA ALA A 354 27.89 -21.45 28.53
C ALA A 354 27.70 -22.05 27.12
N GLY A 355 28.47 -21.59 26.12
CA GLY A 355 28.35 -22.06 24.73
C GLY A 355 26.98 -21.76 24.13
N VAL A 356 26.40 -20.63 24.48
CA VAL A 356 25.11 -20.16 23.96
C VAL A 356 25.26 -18.83 23.25
N LEU A 357 24.35 -18.49 22.29
CA LEU A 357 24.34 -17.26 21.55
C LEU A 357 25.59 -17.03 20.66
N ASP A 358 26.23 -18.08 20.18
CA ASP A 358 27.44 -18.01 19.35
C ASP A 358 27.19 -17.30 17.99
N ASN A 359 25.92 -17.22 17.58
CA ASN A 359 25.49 -16.53 16.39
C ASN A 359 25.26 -15.02 16.58
N VAL A 360 25.59 -14.46 17.75
CA VAL A 360 25.40 -13.02 18.07
C VAL A 360 26.70 -12.24 17.92
N ALA A 361 26.69 -11.15 17.20
CA ALA A 361 27.80 -10.23 17.06
C ALA A 361 27.38 -8.79 17.34
N PHE A 362 28.34 -7.98 17.83
CA PHE A 362 28.10 -6.56 18.16
C PHE A 362 28.95 -5.62 17.29
N ARG A 363 28.31 -4.52 16.87
CA ARG A 363 28.98 -3.39 16.24
C ARG A 363 28.71 -2.12 17.02
N ILE A 364 29.55 -1.86 18.03
CA ILE A 364 29.42 -0.70 18.94
C ILE A 364 30.34 0.44 18.49
N GLY A 365 31.64 0.31 18.59
CA GLY A 365 32.64 1.32 18.27
C GLY A 365 32.75 2.43 19.32
N SER A 366 33.16 3.64 18.89
CA SER A 366 33.31 4.83 19.73
C SER A 366 32.08 5.73 19.67
N ALA A 367 31.97 6.68 20.60
CA ALA A 367 30.89 7.69 20.61
C ALA A 367 31.02 8.70 19.46
N LYS A 368 30.70 8.26 18.24
CA LYS A 368 30.59 9.07 17.02
C LYS A 368 29.13 9.35 16.71
N PRO A 369 28.81 10.41 15.94
CA PRO A 369 27.42 10.75 15.61
C PRO A 369 26.76 9.82 14.59
N TYR A 370 27.45 8.75 14.17
CA TYR A 370 26.94 7.76 13.22
C TYR A 370 27.63 6.42 13.37
N ARG A 371 26.99 5.37 12.83
CA ARG A 371 27.52 4.03 12.69
C ARG A 371 27.23 3.47 11.30
N ASN A 372 28.30 3.16 10.54
CA ASN A 372 28.16 2.39 9.31
C ASN A 372 28.26 0.90 9.64
N PHE A 373 27.41 0.12 8.98
CA PHE A 373 27.38 -1.33 9.14
C PHE A 373 27.10 -2.01 7.81
N GLN A 374 27.32 -3.31 7.73
CA GLN A 374 27.10 -4.09 6.52
C GLN A 374 25.73 -4.74 6.57
N LEU A 375 25.06 -4.76 5.44
CA LEU A 375 23.83 -5.47 5.15
C LEU A 375 24.09 -6.45 4.01
N ARG A 376 23.30 -7.53 3.95
CA ARG A 376 23.38 -8.53 2.87
C ARG A 376 24.79 -9.06 2.66
N GLY A 377 25.47 -9.44 3.77
CA GLY A 377 26.84 -9.96 3.68
C GLY A 377 27.88 -8.96 3.12
N GLY A 378 27.61 -7.65 3.24
CA GLY A 378 28.51 -6.57 2.79
C GLY A 378 28.22 -6.04 1.39
N ARG A 379 27.19 -6.54 0.72
CA ARG A 379 26.73 -6.02 -0.59
C ARG A 379 26.10 -4.63 -0.48
N LEU A 380 25.46 -4.35 0.65
CA LEU A 380 24.84 -3.07 0.96
C LEU A 380 25.43 -2.50 2.26
N ARG A 381 25.39 -1.19 2.37
CA ARG A 381 25.88 -0.43 3.54
C ARG A 381 24.74 0.31 4.22
N GLY A 382 24.51 0.01 5.50
CA GLY A 382 23.63 0.75 6.38
C GLY A 382 24.38 1.92 7.05
N HIS A 383 23.68 3.05 7.26
CA HIS A 383 24.16 4.23 7.96
C HIS A 383 23.20 4.61 9.08
N LEU A 384 23.53 4.26 10.31
CA LEU A 384 22.72 4.54 11.48
C LEU A 384 23.19 5.84 12.16
N ARG A 385 22.27 6.76 12.39
CA ARG A 385 22.45 7.99 13.17
C ARG A 385 21.43 8.05 14.28
N HIS A 386 21.78 8.68 15.42
CA HIS A 386 20.71 9.07 16.34
C HIS A 386 19.86 10.19 15.73
N GLY A 387 20.42 11.26 15.21
CA GLY A 387 19.66 12.29 14.48
C GLY A 387 19.92 13.74 14.92
N GLN A 388 20.42 14.00 16.13
CA GLN A 388 20.61 15.34 16.69
C GLN A 388 21.43 16.33 15.81
N HIS A 389 22.16 15.84 14.82
CA HIS A 389 22.96 16.63 13.90
C HIS A 389 22.41 16.63 12.45
N ARG A 390 21.22 16.10 12.23
CA ARG A 390 20.55 16.08 10.93
C ARG A 390 19.04 16.19 11.14
N ARG A 391 18.40 17.07 10.39
CA ARG A 391 16.93 17.17 10.47
C ARG A 391 16.26 16.10 9.60
N PRO A 392 15.07 15.63 10.01
CA PRO A 392 14.33 14.63 9.27
C PRO A 392 13.57 15.25 8.09
N GLN A 393 14.25 16.04 7.29
CA GLN A 393 13.69 16.80 6.16
C GLN A 393 14.73 16.86 5.05
N ALA A 394 14.29 16.84 3.82
CA ALA A 394 15.11 16.99 2.62
C ALA A 394 14.45 17.83 1.52
N GLU A 395 13.30 18.46 1.80
CA GLU A 395 12.53 19.21 0.80
C GLU A 395 13.19 20.52 0.36
N THR A 396 14.06 21.09 1.18
CA THR A 396 14.82 22.29 0.81
C THR A 396 16.20 21.91 0.27
N ALA A 397 16.73 22.71 -0.66
CA ALA A 397 18.07 22.50 -1.23
C ALA A 397 19.17 22.39 -0.15
N ALA A 398 19.07 23.18 0.92
CA ALA A 398 20.04 23.12 2.03
C ALA A 398 19.98 21.76 2.75
N ARG A 399 18.80 21.22 3.00
CA ARG A 399 18.60 19.92 3.68
C ARG A 399 18.97 18.75 2.78
N SER A 400 18.59 18.82 1.51
CA SER A 400 19.00 17.83 0.51
C SER A 400 20.54 17.78 0.40
N ASN A 401 21.21 18.94 0.35
CA ASN A 401 22.66 19.01 0.31
C ASN A 401 23.34 18.42 1.56
N GLU A 402 22.75 18.55 2.76
CA GLU A 402 23.27 17.92 3.97
C GLU A 402 23.28 16.39 3.85
N TRP A 403 22.22 15.82 3.29
CA TRP A 403 22.11 14.37 3.06
C TRP A 403 23.00 13.92 1.91
N THR A 404 23.08 14.69 0.83
CA THR A 404 24.02 14.43 -0.29
C THR A 404 25.46 14.40 0.21
N LYS A 405 25.86 15.36 1.05
CA LYS A 405 27.18 15.34 1.67
C LYS A 405 27.38 14.10 2.56
N THR A 406 26.36 13.72 3.32
CA THR A 406 26.42 12.52 4.15
C THR A 406 26.59 11.26 3.30
N LEU A 407 25.89 11.18 2.16
CA LEU A 407 26.02 10.08 1.19
C LEU A 407 27.45 10.02 0.61
N VAL A 408 28.00 11.16 0.19
CA VAL A 408 29.37 11.22 -0.36
C VAL A 408 30.43 10.81 0.69
N ASP A 409 30.24 11.26 1.95
CA ASP A 409 31.19 10.98 3.03
C ASP A 409 31.12 9.52 3.52
N HIS A 410 29.98 8.81 3.35
CA HIS A 410 29.72 7.51 3.96
C HIS A 410 29.27 6.41 3.01
N GLU A 411 28.90 6.75 1.76
CA GLU A 411 28.54 5.80 0.69
C GLU A 411 27.49 4.76 1.15
N PHE A 412 26.40 5.22 1.77
CA PHE A 412 25.36 4.33 2.27
C PHE A 412 24.30 4.00 1.21
N ASP A 413 23.72 2.81 1.32
CA ASP A 413 22.56 2.37 0.53
C ASP A 413 21.24 2.58 1.28
N ILE A 414 21.28 2.58 2.62
CA ILE A 414 20.12 2.80 3.50
C ILE A 414 20.60 3.61 4.70
N ALA A 415 19.93 4.72 5.00
CA ALA A 415 20.17 5.48 6.23
C ALA A 415 18.99 5.37 7.21
N LEU A 416 19.32 5.41 8.51
CA LEU A 416 18.36 5.29 9.60
C LEU A 416 18.64 6.37 10.64
N MET A 417 17.58 6.90 11.24
CA MET A 417 17.70 7.89 12.31
C MET A 417 16.53 7.81 13.32
N GLY A 418 16.75 8.33 14.53
CA GLY A 418 15.79 8.55 15.60
C GLY A 418 15.70 10.02 16.00
N HIS A 419 15.72 10.31 17.31
CA HIS A 419 15.81 11.63 17.95
C HIS A 419 14.56 12.51 17.86
N TYR A 420 13.85 12.44 16.74
CA TYR A 420 12.68 13.32 16.50
C TYR A 420 11.36 12.70 16.93
N HIS A 421 11.38 11.47 17.42
CA HIS A 421 10.24 10.70 17.88
C HIS A 421 9.11 10.59 16.83
N ILE A 422 9.46 10.64 15.54
CA ILE A 422 8.54 10.52 14.41
C ILE A 422 8.85 9.26 13.60
N SER A 423 7.83 8.75 12.92
CA SER A 423 7.97 7.61 12.01
C SER A 423 7.82 8.05 10.56
N GLY A 424 8.68 7.56 9.69
CA GLY A 424 8.50 7.81 8.28
C GLY A 424 9.73 7.56 7.42
N ARG A 425 9.58 7.91 6.15
CA ARG A 425 10.64 7.93 5.16
C ARG A 425 10.81 9.34 4.66
N ILE A 426 12.05 9.84 4.66
CA ILE A 426 12.37 11.18 4.16
C ILE A 426 12.31 11.17 2.63
N PRO A 427 11.46 12.00 1.99
CA PRO A 427 11.40 12.12 0.54
C PRO A 427 12.61 12.90 0.03
N TRP A 428 13.45 12.30 -0.83
CA TRP A 428 14.56 12.90 -1.54
C TRP A 428 15.05 12.00 -2.68
N ASP A 429 15.95 12.47 -3.54
CA ASP A 429 16.44 11.80 -4.75
C ASP A 429 17.62 10.83 -4.51
N GLY A 430 17.85 10.40 -3.29
CA GLY A 430 18.95 9.50 -2.92
C GLY A 430 18.46 8.19 -2.30
N PRO A 431 19.40 7.40 -1.77
CA PRO A 431 19.09 6.19 -1.03
C PRO A 431 18.06 6.43 0.08
N PRO A 432 17.21 5.44 0.42
CA PRO A 432 16.17 5.62 1.40
C PRO A 432 16.71 6.02 2.78
N ILE A 433 16.03 6.97 3.42
CA ILE A 433 16.28 7.39 4.79
C ILE A 433 15.03 7.08 5.60
N VAL A 434 15.15 6.18 6.56
CA VAL A 434 14.05 5.75 7.42
C VAL A 434 14.21 6.36 8.80
N VAL A 435 13.17 7.01 9.30
CA VAL A 435 13.11 7.58 10.63
C VAL A 435 12.29 6.66 11.51
N SER A 436 12.84 6.24 12.65
CA SER A 436 12.15 5.39 13.62
C SER A 436 11.54 6.26 14.73
N PRO A 437 10.31 5.95 15.15
CA PRO A 437 9.67 6.63 16.25
C PRO A 437 10.25 6.22 17.61
N SER A 438 9.86 6.96 18.63
CA SER A 438 10.10 6.63 20.04
C SER A 438 8.87 5.92 20.62
N PRO A 439 9.03 4.99 21.56
CA PRO A 439 7.91 4.49 22.37
C PRO A 439 7.43 5.54 23.40
N LYS A 440 8.28 6.49 23.77
CA LYS A 440 7.92 7.60 24.63
C LYS A 440 6.94 8.50 23.88
N PRO A 441 5.76 8.85 24.46
CA PRO A 441 4.84 9.82 23.87
C PRO A 441 5.50 11.17 23.58
N ALA A 442 4.93 11.93 22.67
CA ALA A 442 5.41 13.25 22.33
C ALA A 442 5.15 14.21 23.52
N GLY A 443 6.19 14.52 24.28
CA GLY A 443 6.16 15.58 25.28
C GLY A 443 6.29 16.97 24.64
N GLU A 444 6.14 18.03 25.44
CA GLU A 444 6.20 19.44 25.03
C GLU A 444 7.47 19.77 24.23
N PHE A 445 8.61 19.17 24.57
CA PHE A 445 9.86 19.35 23.85
C PHE A 445 9.81 18.84 22.41
N VAL A 446 9.21 17.66 22.20
CA VAL A 446 9.07 17.05 20.86
C VAL A 446 8.15 17.90 19.99
N GLU A 447 7.07 18.44 20.56
CA GLU A 447 6.18 19.37 19.86
C GLU A 447 6.92 20.64 19.41
N ARG A 448 7.80 21.17 20.25
CA ARG A 448 8.61 22.37 19.93
C ARG A 448 9.61 22.14 18.82
N ILE A 449 10.28 20.99 18.76
CA ILE A 449 11.36 20.73 17.77
C ILE A 449 10.84 20.15 16.46
N GLY A 450 9.77 19.40 16.48
CA GLY A 450 9.22 18.68 15.33
C GLY A 450 8.16 19.43 14.55
N GLY A 451 7.62 20.50 15.14
CA GLY A 451 6.38 21.08 14.66
C GLY A 451 5.18 20.19 14.97
N ARG A 452 3.99 20.58 14.54
CA ARG A 452 2.76 19.79 14.72
C ARG A 452 2.94 18.41 14.08
N LEU A 453 3.23 17.43 14.89
CA LEU A 453 3.12 16.03 14.48
C LEU A 453 1.64 15.70 14.37
N ALA A 454 1.29 14.98 13.31
CA ALA A 454 -0.07 14.50 13.15
C ALA A 454 -0.50 13.76 14.41
N SER A 455 -1.64 14.15 14.96
CA SER A 455 -2.26 13.49 16.11
C SER A 455 -2.53 12.02 15.76
N GLY A 456 -1.79 11.10 16.35
CA GLY A 456 -2.00 9.67 16.20
C GLY A 456 -0.75 8.85 16.54
N PRO A 457 -0.90 7.61 16.98
CA PRO A 457 0.23 6.73 17.28
C PRO A 457 1.03 6.47 16.01
N GLN A 458 2.29 6.91 16.00
CA GLN A 458 3.20 6.71 14.87
C GLN A 458 3.97 5.39 14.96
N GLY A 459 3.65 4.56 15.94
CA GLY A 459 4.40 3.37 16.28
C GLY A 459 5.43 3.62 17.36
N VAL A 460 6.09 2.55 17.79
CA VAL A 460 7.08 2.56 18.87
C VAL A 460 8.46 2.11 18.41
N ALA A 461 8.57 1.57 17.22
CA ALA A 461 9.80 1.15 16.55
C ALA A 461 9.53 0.96 15.06
N THR A 462 10.56 0.67 14.27
CA THR A 462 10.44 0.37 12.84
C THR A 462 11.12 -0.95 12.53
N ALA A 463 10.40 -1.88 11.88
CA ALA A 463 10.95 -3.10 11.33
C ALA A 463 10.98 -3.03 9.80
N PHE A 464 11.97 -3.66 9.16
CA PHE A 464 12.05 -3.67 7.71
C PHE A 464 12.89 -4.84 7.18
N GLY A 465 12.56 -5.29 5.97
CA GLY A 465 13.32 -6.28 5.22
C GLY A 465 14.32 -5.62 4.26
N VAL A 466 15.43 -6.30 3.99
CA VAL A 466 16.45 -5.85 3.04
C VAL A 466 16.87 -7.01 2.15
N SER A 467 16.61 -6.91 0.85
CA SER A 467 17.14 -7.80 -0.19
C SER A 467 18.40 -7.22 -0.82
N ASP A 468 18.99 -7.92 -1.77
CA ASP A 468 20.13 -7.42 -2.55
C ASP A 468 19.78 -6.19 -3.41
N ALA A 469 18.48 -5.96 -3.65
CA ALA A 469 17.96 -4.81 -4.37
C ALA A 469 17.60 -3.61 -3.45
N GLY A 470 17.78 -3.73 -2.14
CA GLY A 470 17.44 -2.70 -1.16
C GLY A 470 16.23 -3.07 -0.28
N LEU A 471 15.49 -2.07 0.18
CA LEU A 471 14.33 -2.26 1.08
C LEU A 471 13.20 -3.06 0.41
N THR A 472 12.71 -4.10 1.07
CA THR A 472 11.58 -4.93 0.60
C THR A 472 10.28 -4.60 1.30
N GLY A 473 10.32 -4.00 2.48
CA GLY A 473 9.17 -3.49 3.20
C GLY A 473 9.60 -2.70 4.42
N VAL A 474 8.80 -1.72 4.82
CA VAL A 474 9.01 -0.93 6.04
C VAL A 474 7.72 -0.98 6.85
N PHE A 475 7.80 -1.47 8.07
CA PHE A 475 6.67 -1.74 8.94
C PHE A 475 6.82 -0.95 10.24
N PRO A 476 5.93 -0.01 10.54
CA PRO A 476 5.89 0.56 11.88
C PRO A 476 5.41 -0.51 12.87
N VAL A 477 6.07 -0.61 14.01
CA VAL A 477 5.58 -1.38 15.16
C VAL A 477 4.51 -0.54 15.84
N ASP A 478 3.25 -0.93 15.70
CA ASP A 478 2.10 -0.16 16.15
C ASP A 478 1.84 -0.37 17.65
N SER A 479 1.74 0.73 18.42
CA SER A 479 1.47 0.69 19.86
C SER A 479 0.02 0.41 20.24
N ARG A 480 -0.93 0.46 19.31
CA ARG A 480 -2.37 0.29 19.60
C ARG A 480 -2.76 -1.06 20.19
N LYS A 481 -1.88 -2.05 20.11
CA LYS A 481 -2.07 -3.39 20.68
C LYS A 481 -1.22 -3.61 21.94
N PHE A 482 -0.51 -2.58 22.39
CA PHE A 482 0.22 -2.65 23.62
C PHE A 482 -0.76 -2.55 24.79
N GLU A 483 -0.92 -3.66 25.50
CA GLU A 483 -1.66 -3.71 26.74
C GLU A 483 -0.61 -3.89 27.85
N ARG A 484 -0.54 -2.94 28.78
CA ARG A 484 0.34 -3.06 29.93
C ARG A 484 -0.09 -4.31 30.74
N PRO A 485 0.82 -5.23 31.06
CA PRO A 485 0.47 -6.32 31.97
C PRO A 485 -0.10 -5.75 33.26
N THR A 486 -1.31 -6.17 33.61
CA THR A 486 -1.89 -5.81 34.90
C THR A 486 -1.05 -6.52 35.96
N THR A 487 -0.28 -5.74 36.72
CA THR A 487 0.33 -6.24 37.96
C THR A 487 -0.81 -6.54 38.91
N ASP A 488 -1.17 -7.81 39.06
CA ASP A 488 -1.97 -8.27 40.19
C ASP A 488 -1.19 -7.91 41.47
N THR A 489 -1.65 -6.86 42.16
CA THR A 489 -1.16 -6.44 43.48
C THR A 489 -1.64 -7.38 44.57
#